data_b16d8438216da08232ca473ca2d6cf7c
#
_entry.id   b16d8438216da08232ca473ca2d6cf7c
#
_cell.length_a   1.000
_cell.length_b   1.000
_cell.length_c   1.000
_cell.angle_alpha   90.00
_cell.angle_beta   90.00
_cell.angle_gamma   90.00
#
_symmetry.space_group_name_H-M   'P 1'
#
loop_
_entity.id
_entity.type
_entity.pdbx_description
1 polymer ?
#
loop_
_entity_poly.entity_id
_entity_poly.type
_entity_poly.pdbx_seq_one_letter_code
_entity_poly.pdbx_strand_id
1 'polypeptide(L)'
;MGRNPHGGAKGWVGLRRYANVAEDLRTLEAETEYAASIRVAEHMSANVQCVPATATLHQATRLLVQYGISCLVVVEDDHPAGIVSERDVVREVARDPHGWAERTVRDAMTHPLHVTDTGATVAQAIGELARHRIRRLPVLTTEGRLAGIVTQTDLLRVAHRRLAAYAVDLERVVSARTAELRDLERRRDDLVDLTVHDIKNSLCVVESALDSMEQDPVGAIAVLPLLRRANLRIGNLVATLLDVNRLENGSLPLRLQDVSWSVLCEPVLAEAGLMAQARGVALNRSGESQAVLRCDPNLVERILLNLLDNAIAVAPDESVVDIHAERQAEASFLVRVGNRGRVIPADVLPTLFRKYRQGGEQLSLKRFGGWGLGLTFCRLAVERHGGTIRARSPYVDGEGAAFEFTLPADPR
;
A
#
# COMPACT_ATOMS: atom_id res chain seq x y z
N MET A 1 53.45 -32.94 -13.37
CA MET A 1 53.57 -31.57 -13.87
C MET A 1 52.25 -31.16 -14.45
N GLY A 2 51.67 -30.05 -14.01
CA GLY A 2 50.45 -29.50 -14.55
C GLY A 2 49.47 -29.10 -13.45
N ARG A 3 49.63 -27.90 -12.91
CA ARG A 3 48.80 -27.28 -11.88
C ARG A 3 47.46 -26.78 -12.48
N ASN A 4 46.40 -27.10 -11.80
CA ASN A 4 45.11 -26.48 -11.96
C ASN A 4 44.94 -25.37 -10.92
N PRO A 5 44.49 -24.16 -11.28
CA PRO A 5 43.86 -23.27 -10.35
C PRO A 5 42.52 -22.75 -10.90
N HIS A 6 41.43 -23.38 -10.54
CA HIS A 6 40.14 -22.74 -10.67
C HIS A 6 39.60 -22.38 -9.27
N GLY A 7 39.97 -21.21 -8.83
CA GLY A 7 39.26 -20.49 -7.78
C GLY A 7 38.03 -19.81 -8.41
N GLY A 8 36.86 -20.44 -8.28
CA GLY A 8 35.60 -19.84 -8.66
C GLY A 8 35.24 -18.69 -7.71
N ALA A 9 35.20 -17.48 -8.24
CA ALA A 9 34.64 -16.32 -7.59
C ALA A 9 33.14 -16.55 -7.34
N LYS A 10 32.78 -16.92 -6.12
CA LYS A 10 31.39 -16.80 -5.65
C LYS A 10 31.08 -15.33 -5.47
N GLY A 11 30.26 -14.84 -6.40
CA GLY A 11 29.82 -13.47 -6.49
C GLY A 11 29.18 -12.99 -5.19
N TRP A 12 29.57 -11.81 -4.84
CA TRP A 12 29.00 -10.99 -3.80
C TRP A 12 27.56 -10.56 -4.18
N VAL A 13 26.58 -11.31 -3.80
CA VAL A 13 25.17 -10.92 -3.75
C VAL A 13 24.85 -10.55 -2.30
N GLY A 14 25.33 -9.41 -1.87
CA GLY A 14 25.20 -9.05 -0.46
C GLY A 14 25.26 -7.55 -0.15
N LEU A 15 25.14 -6.66 -1.14
CA LEU A 15 25.30 -5.21 -0.91
C LEU A 15 24.15 -4.36 -1.50
N ARG A 16 22.90 -4.76 -1.26
CA ARG A 16 21.75 -3.85 -1.33
C ARG A 16 20.93 -3.85 -0.04
N ARG A 17 21.59 -3.88 1.10
CA ARG A 17 20.95 -3.85 2.43
C ARG A 17 21.19 -2.57 3.23
N TYR A 18 21.66 -1.52 2.62
CA TYR A 18 21.97 -0.26 3.34
C TYR A 18 21.23 0.96 2.81
N ALA A 19 20.01 0.79 2.30
CA ALA A 19 19.21 1.93 1.87
C ALA A 19 18.22 2.45 2.93
N ASN A 20 18.13 1.86 4.14
CA ASN A 20 17.19 2.34 5.15
C ASN A 20 17.76 2.35 6.57
N VAL A 21 19.02 2.75 6.73
CA VAL A 21 19.64 2.94 8.07
C VAL A 21 18.82 3.90 8.95
N ALA A 22 18.13 4.87 8.34
CA ALA A 22 17.28 5.81 9.07
C ALA A 22 15.94 5.17 9.52
N GLU A 23 15.41 4.20 8.78
CA GLU A 23 14.20 3.46 9.12
C GLU A 23 14.50 2.36 10.13
N ASP A 24 15.63 1.68 9.98
CA ASP A 24 16.18 0.72 10.94
C ASP A 24 16.53 1.39 12.28
N LEU A 25 17.07 2.62 12.26
CA LEU A 25 17.34 3.42 13.46
C LEU A 25 16.04 3.86 14.14
N ARG A 26 15.02 4.27 13.40
CA ARG A 26 13.70 4.59 13.96
C ARG A 26 13.01 3.37 14.56
N THR A 27 13.18 2.22 13.96
CA THR A 27 12.67 0.95 14.47
C THR A 27 13.41 0.54 15.76
N LEU A 28 14.74 0.69 15.79
CA LEU A 28 15.56 0.49 16.98
C LEU A 28 15.26 1.51 18.09
N GLU A 29 15.02 2.76 17.74
CA GLU A 29 14.58 3.80 18.70
C GLU A 29 13.19 3.48 19.25
N ALA A 30 12.24 3.07 18.43
CA ALA A 30 10.91 2.63 18.86
C ALA A 30 10.97 1.34 19.68
N GLU A 31 11.86 0.38 19.37
CA GLU A 31 12.10 -0.81 20.18
C GLU A 31 12.74 -0.45 21.55
N THR A 32 13.67 0.51 21.57
CA THR A 32 14.30 0.99 22.78
C THR A 32 13.29 1.78 23.64
N GLU A 33 12.48 2.60 23.04
CA GLU A 33 11.41 3.38 23.69
C GLU A 33 10.30 2.46 24.22
N TYR A 34 9.98 1.40 23.52
CA TYR A 34 9.00 0.41 23.94
C TYR A 34 9.52 -0.54 25.01
N ALA A 35 10.79 -0.99 24.92
CA ALA A 35 11.45 -1.72 26.00
C ALA A 35 11.60 -0.84 27.27
N ALA A 36 11.69 0.47 27.09
CA ALA A 36 11.67 1.46 28.16
C ALA A 36 10.29 1.61 28.83
N SER A 37 9.21 1.07 28.25
CA SER A 37 7.86 1.18 28.80
C SER A 37 7.46 0.04 29.75
N ILE A 38 8.10 -1.13 29.65
CA ILE A 38 7.73 -2.31 30.46
C ILE A 38 8.38 -2.21 31.84
N ARG A 39 7.54 -2.14 32.88
CA ARG A 39 8.02 -2.01 34.25
C ARG A 39 8.35 -3.37 34.87
N VAL A 40 9.43 -3.40 35.66
CA VAL A 40 9.85 -4.60 36.40
C VAL A 40 8.74 -5.07 37.35
N ALA A 41 7.99 -4.14 37.95
CA ALA A 41 6.89 -4.45 38.86
C ALA A 41 5.80 -5.36 38.25
N GLU A 42 5.60 -5.34 36.93
CA GLU A 42 4.59 -6.17 36.24
C GLU A 42 5.05 -7.63 36.07
N HIS A 43 6.34 -7.89 36.26
CA HIS A 43 6.97 -9.18 35.96
C HIS A 43 7.79 -9.78 37.11
N MET A 44 7.91 -9.06 38.20
CA MET A 44 8.57 -9.55 39.42
C MET A 44 7.71 -10.58 40.14
N SER A 45 8.35 -11.45 40.90
CA SER A 45 7.68 -12.29 41.90
C SER A 45 7.53 -11.49 43.19
N ALA A 46 6.28 -11.19 43.58
CA ALA A 46 5.99 -10.42 44.78
C ALA A 46 6.12 -11.23 46.08
N ASN A 47 6.00 -12.57 45.98
CA ASN A 47 6.14 -13.44 47.17
C ASN A 47 7.60 -13.83 47.39
N VAL A 48 8.37 -12.90 47.96
CA VAL A 48 9.80 -13.09 48.24
C VAL A 48 9.97 -13.67 49.65
N GLN A 49 10.66 -14.78 49.75
CA GLN A 49 11.00 -15.36 51.04
C GLN A 49 12.26 -14.69 51.62
N CYS A 50 12.16 -14.23 52.84
CA CYS A 50 13.22 -13.54 53.53
C CYS A 50 13.79 -14.41 54.70
N VAL A 51 15.01 -14.12 55.10
CA VAL A 51 15.65 -14.74 56.23
C VAL A 51 16.43 -13.65 57.01
N PRO A 52 16.41 -13.65 58.36
CA PRO A 52 17.24 -12.75 59.14
C PRO A 52 18.73 -13.04 58.94
N ALA A 53 19.58 -12.03 58.94
CA ALA A 53 21.02 -12.18 58.84
C ALA A 53 21.64 -13.02 59.95
N THR A 54 20.99 -13.06 61.11
CA THR A 54 21.38 -13.84 62.31
C THR A 54 20.97 -15.31 62.27
N ALA A 55 20.11 -15.69 61.30
CA ALA A 55 19.70 -17.07 61.13
C ALA A 55 20.88 -17.96 60.73
N THR A 56 20.81 -19.25 61.02
CA THR A 56 21.85 -20.22 60.60
C THR A 56 21.65 -20.65 59.13
N LEU A 57 22.74 -21.07 58.47
CA LEU A 57 22.66 -21.63 57.11
C LEU A 57 21.78 -22.88 57.03
N HIS A 58 21.72 -23.65 58.14
CA HIS A 58 20.77 -24.76 58.23
C HIS A 58 19.31 -24.29 58.12
N GLN A 59 18.96 -23.22 58.86
CA GLN A 59 17.59 -22.63 58.76
C GLN A 59 17.31 -22.13 57.36
N ALA A 60 18.25 -21.38 56.74
CA ALA A 60 18.11 -20.89 55.36
C ALA A 60 17.93 -22.05 54.37
N THR A 61 18.71 -23.12 54.48
CA THR A 61 18.61 -24.30 53.62
C THR A 61 17.24 -24.98 53.73
N ARG A 62 16.70 -25.10 54.96
CA ARG A 62 15.33 -25.60 55.16
C ARG A 62 14.28 -24.76 54.42
N LEU A 63 14.37 -23.44 54.48
CA LEU A 63 13.46 -22.55 53.75
C LEU A 63 13.58 -22.69 52.25
N LEU A 64 14.82 -22.79 51.70
CA LEU A 64 15.05 -23.01 50.25
C LEU A 64 14.36 -24.30 49.80
N VAL A 65 14.51 -25.41 50.55
CA VAL A 65 13.89 -26.69 50.22
C VAL A 65 12.37 -26.64 50.41
N GLN A 66 11.90 -26.09 51.52
CA GLN A 66 10.46 -26.02 51.83
C GLN A 66 9.66 -25.24 50.79
N TYR A 67 10.20 -24.15 50.32
CA TYR A 67 9.52 -23.31 49.34
C TYR A 67 9.91 -23.61 47.86
N GLY A 68 10.85 -24.54 47.64
CA GLY A 68 11.33 -24.90 46.27
C GLY A 68 11.98 -23.72 45.55
N ILE A 69 12.64 -22.85 46.30
CA ILE A 69 13.28 -21.65 45.77
C ILE A 69 14.79 -21.72 45.87
N SER A 70 15.48 -21.02 44.99
CA SER A 70 16.93 -21.08 44.85
C SER A 70 17.66 -19.92 45.54
N CYS A 71 16.96 -19.00 46.21
CA CYS A 71 17.55 -17.94 46.98
C CYS A 71 16.55 -17.36 48.02
N LEU A 72 17.10 -16.72 49.02
CA LEU A 72 16.39 -15.91 50.01
C LEU A 72 16.98 -14.51 50.05
N VAL A 73 16.15 -13.49 50.27
CA VAL A 73 16.61 -12.16 50.55
C VAL A 73 16.95 -12.09 52.07
N VAL A 74 18.13 -11.63 52.36
CA VAL A 74 18.57 -11.46 53.76
C VAL A 74 18.15 -10.09 54.23
N VAL A 75 17.48 -10.04 55.40
CA VAL A 75 17.01 -8.81 55.99
C VAL A 75 17.71 -8.51 57.31
N GLU A 76 17.99 -7.24 57.55
CA GLU A 76 18.47 -6.67 58.81
C GLU A 76 17.61 -5.44 59.13
N ASP A 77 17.08 -5.37 60.33
CA ASP A 77 16.21 -4.26 60.75
C ASP A 77 15.12 -3.93 59.74
N ASP A 78 14.44 -4.97 59.21
CA ASP A 78 13.39 -4.91 58.18
C ASP A 78 13.84 -4.36 56.79
N HIS A 79 15.15 -4.20 56.58
CA HIS A 79 15.71 -3.77 55.31
C HIS A 79 16.48 -4.89 54.61
N PRO A 80 16.39 -5.00 53.32
CA PRO A 80 17.16 -5.99 52.57
C PRO A 80 18.65 -5.64 52.60
N ALA A 81 19.46 -6.54 53.19
CA ALA A 81 20.90 -6.38 53.41
C ALA A 81 21.76 -7.24 52.45
N GLY A 82 21.24 -8.38 52.00
CA GLY A 82 21.98 -9.31 51.20
C GLY A 82 21.08 -10.33 50.51
N ILE A 83 21.68 -11.29 49.80
CA ILE A 83 21.02 -12.44 49.23
C ILE A 83 21.84 -13.68 49.50
N VAL A 84 21.19 -14.76 49.88
CA VAL A 84 21.79 -16.08 50.04
C VAL A 84 21.13 -17.09 49.09
N SER A 85 21.93 -17.87 48.42
CA SER A 85 21.47 -18.82 47.42
C SER A 85 21.95 -20.23 47.70
N GLU A 86 21.36 -21.22 47.02
CA GLU A 86 21.85 -22.64 47.07
C GLU A 86 23.36 -22.71 46.79
N ARG A 87 23.89 -21.90 45.86
CA ARG A 87 25.31 -21.88 45.52
C ARG A 87 26.17 -21.42 46.70
N ASP A 88 25.67 -20.47 47.50
CA ASP A 88 26.39 -20.00 48.68
C ASP A 88 26.41 -21.06 49.76
N VAL A 89 25.29 -21.76 49.94
CA VAL A 89 25.24 -22.92 50.86
C VAL A 89 26.21 -24.01 50.42
N VAL A 90 26.22 -24.39 49.12
CA VAL A 90 27.16 -25.39 48.59
C VAL A 90 28.61 -24.96 48.77
N ARG A 91 28.90 -23.67 48.62
CA ARG A 91 30.26 -23.11 48.85
C ARG A 91 30.69 -23.27 50.32
N GLU A 92 29.80 -23.00 51.25
CA GLU A 92 30.10 -23.12 52.67
C GLU A 92 30.21 -24.57 53.14
N VAL A 93 29.38 -25.48 52.61
CA VAL A 93 29.52 -26.91 52.79
C VAL A 93 30.88 -27.41 52.29
N ALA A 94 31.32 -26.99 51.11
CA ALA A 94 32.63 -27.38 50.58
C ALA A 94 33.81 -26.79 51.36
N ARG A 95 33.62 -25.62 52.02
CA ARG A 95 34.65 -24.97 52.83
C ARG A 95 34.78 -25.60 54.20
N ASP A 96 33.67 -25.90 54.87
CA ASP A 96 33.63 -26.52 56.18
C ASP A 96 32.48 -27.55 56.27
N PRO A 97 32.74 -28.82 55.87
CA PRO A 97 31.71 -29.86 55.81
C PRO A 97 31.03 -30.14 57.17
N HIS A 98 31.64 -29.82 58.29
CA HIS A 98 31.12 -30.17 59.62
C HIS A 98 30.49 -28.97 60.34
N GLY A 99 30.98 -27.75 60.10
CA GLY A 99 30.54 -26.56 60.84
C GLY A 99 29.62 -25.64 60.02
N TRP A 100 29.40 -25.87 58.73
CA TRP A 100 28.63 -25.00 57.84
C TRP A 100 27.22 -24.69 58.36
N ALA A 101 26.59 -25.68 59.00
CA ALA A 101 25.18 -25.62 59.40
C ALA A 101 24.92 -24.53 60.50
N GLU A 102 25.88 -24.32 61.38
CA GLU A 102 25.82 -23.34 62.47
C GLU A 102 26.31 -21.93 62.08
N ARG A 103 26.91 -21.80 60.93
CA ARG A 103 27.32 -20.45 60.41
C ARG A 103 26.12 -19.58 60.18
N THR A 104 26.28 -18.29 60.41
CA THR A 104 25.20 -17.32 60.16
C THR A 104 25.05 -17.06 58.67
N VAL A 105 23.82 -16.70 58.28
CA VAL A 105 23.51 -16.26 56.90
C VAL A 105 24.36 -15.04 56.55
N ARG A 106 24.61 -14.15 57.50
CA ARG A 106 25.46 -12.96 57.35
C ARG A 106 26.85 -13.32 56.80
N ASP A 107 27.45 -14.39 57.27
CA ASP A 107 28.81 -14.81 56.90
C ASP A 107 28.90 -15.36 55.49
N ALA A 108 27.77 -15.83 54.92
CA ALA A 108 27.70 -16.49 53.63
C ALA A 108 26.98 -15.67 52.53
N MET A 109 26.18 -14.68 52.92
CA MET A 109 25.40 -13.90 51.98
C MET A 109 26.29 -13.12 50.98
N THR A 110 25.77 -12.89 49.80
CA THR A 110 26.35 -11.95 48.85
C THR A 110 25.96 -10.51 49.26
N HIS A 111 26.98 -9.67 49.46
CA HIS A 111 26.85 -8.28 49.82
C HIS A 111 28.00 -7.46 49.19
N PRO A 112 27.84 -6.19 48.77
CA PRO A 112 26.59 -5.42 48.88
C PRO A 112 25.47 -5.95 47.96
N LEU A 113 24.23 -5.72 48.42
CA LEU A 113 23.07 -6.14 47.67
C LEU A 113 22.85 -5.21 46.46
N HIS A 114 22.78 -5.74 45.26
CA HIS A 114 22.34 -5.00 44.10
C HIS A 114 20.82 -5.09 43.99
N VAL A 115 20.16 -3.95 43.80
CA VAL A 115 18.71 -3.81 43.82
C VAL A 115 18.26 -2.96 42.63
N THR A 116 16.97 -3.04 42.32
CA THR A 116 16.28 -2.11 41.40
C THR A 116 15.01 -1.59 42.05
N ASP A 117 14.34 -0.62 41.46
CA ASP A 117 13.08 -0.11 41.98
C ASP A 117 11.87 -0.58 41.14
N THR A 118 10.66 -0.44 41.69
CA THR A 118 9.40 -0.82 41.01
C THR A 118 9.14 -0.02 39.73
N GLY A 119 9.71 1.18 39.61
CA GLY A 119 9.61 2.04 38.43
C GLY A 119 10.63 1.73 37.36
N ALA A 120 11.63 0.90 37.66
CA ALA A 120 12.64 0.52 36.68
C ALA A 120 12.05 -0.29 35.51
N THR A 121 12.66 -0.15 34.35
CA THR A 121 12.25 -0.92 33.17
C THR A 121 12.92 -2.29 33.11
N VAL A 122 12.31 -3.22 32.35
CA VAL A 122 12.90 -4.54 32.08
C VAL A 122 14.29 -4.40 31.45
N ALA A 123 14.48 -3.44 30.54
CA ALA A 123 15.78 -3.18 29.91
C ALA A 123 16.85 -2.72 30.93
N GLN A 124 16.49 -1.84 31.86
CA GLN A 124 17.37 -1.41 32.92
C GLN A 124 17.76 -2.58 33.85
N ALA A 125 16.78 -3.40 34.24
CA ALA A 125 17.04 -4.56 35.08
C ALA A 125 17.96 -5.60 34.37
N ILE A 126 17.77 -5.84 33.07
CA ILE A 126 18.70 -6.69 32.28
C ILE A 126 20.10 -6.09 32.28
N GLY A 127 20.21 -4.77 32.11
CA GLY A 127 21.50 -4.08 32.15
C GLY A 127 22.22 -4.24 33.51
N GLU A 128 21.49 -4.12 34.62
CA GLU A 128 22.03 -4.32 35.98
C GLU A 128 22.47 -5.78 36.21
N LEU A 129 21.63 -6.76 35.83
CA LEU A 129 22.00 -8.18 35.93
C LEU A 129 23.26 -8.48 35.13
N ALA A 130 23.41 -7.93 33.93
CA ALA A 130 24.57 -8.14 33.06
C ALA A 130 25.82 -7.44 33.62
N ARG A 131 25.72 -6.17 34.05
CA ARG A 131 26.81 -5.35 34.60
C ARG A 131 27.43 -6.00 35.82
N HIS A 132 26.60 -6.51 36.73
CA HIS A 132 27.03 -7.09 37.98
C HIS A 132 27.20 -8.62 37.94
N ARG A 133 26.95 -9.24 36.74
CA ARG A 133 27.01 -10.71 36.52
C ARG A 133 26.18 -11.50 37.52
N ILE A 134 25.05 -10.94 37.94
CA ILE A 134 24.10 -11.56 38.85
C ILE A 134 22.88 -12.12 38.09
N ARG A 135 22.17 -13.06 38.69
CA ARG A 135 21.01 -13.74 38.06
C ARG A 135 19.67 -13.31 38.66
N ARG A 136 19.72 -12.54 39.77
CA ARG A 136 18.55 -12.15 40.56
C ARG A 136 18.75 -10.72 41.04
N LEU A 137 17.65 -9.98 41.02
CA LEU A 137 17.67 -8.57 41.40
C LEU A 137 16.44 -8.29 42.27
N PRO A 138 16.61 -8.08 43.58
CA PRO A 138 15.53 -7.65 44.44
C PRO A 138 15.00 -6.29 43.99
N VAL A 139 13.68 -6.14 44.04
CA VAL A 139 12.96 -4.92 43.63
C VAL A 139 12.46 -4.22 44.91
N LEU A 140 12.78 -2.95 45.03
CA LEU A 140 12.40 -2.14 46.17
C LEU A 140 11.29 -1.15 45.82
N THR A 141 10.46 -0.81 46.80
CA THR A 141 9.57 0.33 46.71
C THR A 141 10.36 1.61 46.80
N THR A 142 9.72 2.74 46.54
CA THR A 142 10.28 4.10 46.74
C THR A 142 10.66 4.37 48.21
N GLU A 143 10.09 3.62 49.17
CA GLU A 143 10.37 3.70 50.61
C GLU A 143 11.54 2.77 51.03
N GLY A 144 12.18 2.09 50.08
CA GLY A 144 13.28 1.17 50.34
C GLY A 144 12.87 -0.22 50.87
N ARG A 145 11.57 -0.55 50.87
CA ARG A 145 11.05 -1.84 51.28
C ARG A 145 11.08 -2.84 50.14
N LEU A 146 11.26 -4.12 50.44
CA LEU A 146 11.24 -5.18 49.47
C LEU A 146 9.85 -5.35 48.85
N ALA A 147 9.71 -5.07 47.54
CA ALA A 147 8.48 -5.24 46.78
C ALA A 147 8.41 -6.60 46.08
N GLY A 148 9.56 -7.12 45.65
CA GLY A 148 9.62 -8.35 44.86
C GLY A 148 11.05 -8.76 44.55
N ILE A 149 11.16 -9.78 43.69
CA ILE A 149 12.42 -10.20 43.09
C ILE A 149 12.20 -10.49 41.62
N VAL A 150 13.12 -10.10 40.76
CA VAL A 150 13.12 -10.43 39.34
C VAL A 150 14.36 -11.27 39.02
N THR A 151 14.17 -12.30 38.22
CA THR A 151 15.27 -13.16 37.79
C THR A 151 15.58 -12.97 36.30
N GLN A 152 16.79 -13.33 35.89
CA GLN A 152 17.19 -13.36 34.47
C GLN A 152 16.20 -14.18 33.63
N THR A 153 15.69 -15.28 34.18
CA THR A 153 14.72 -16.15 33.46
C THR A 153 13.39 -15.46 33.23
N ASP A 154 12.90 -14.69 34.21
CA ASP A 154 11.64 -13.95 34.09
C ASP A 154 11.74 -12.89 32.99
N LEU A 155 12.84 -12.12 32.98
CA LEU A 155 13.08 -11.09 31.97
C LEU A 155 13.27 -11.67 30.56
N LEU A 156 14.01 -12.78 30.42
CA LEU A 156 14.15 -13.47 29.14
C LEU A 156 12.80 -14.00 28.64
N ARG A 157 11.94 -14.50 29.51
CA ARG A 157 10.61 -14.98 29.15
C ARG A 157 9.74 -13.84 28.61
N VAL A 158 9.83 -12.64 29.20
CA VAL A 158 9.14 -11.45 28.73
C VAL A 158 9.65 -11.06 27.33
N ALA A 159 10.96 -10.99 27.16
CA ALA A 159 11.58 -10.67 25.87
C ALA A 159 11.20 -11.68 24.77
N HIS A 160 11.23 -12.97 25.07
CA HIS A 160 10.85 -14.02 24.11
C HIS A 160 9.38 -13.96 23.68
N ARG A 161 8.46 -13.73 24.62
CA ARG A 161 7.03 -13.59 24.30
C ARG A 161 6.77 -12.40 23.37
N ARG A 162 7.50 -11.31 23.58
CA ARG A 162 7.38 -10.09 22.77
C ARG A 162 7.93 -10.28 21.35
N LEU A 163 9.11 -10.89 21.23
CA LEU A 163 9.67 -11.20 19.92
C LEU A 163 8.75 -12.12 19.10
N ALA A 164 8.15 -13.10 19.74
CA ALA A 164 7.20 -13.99 19.09
C ALA A 164 5.94 -13.25 18.61
N ALA A 165 5.37 -12.35 19.42
CA ALA A 165 4.22 -11.54 19.04
C ALA A 165 4.55 -10.62 17.86
N TYR A 166 5.70 -9.95 17.92
CA TYR A 166 6.16 -9.05 16.85
C TYR A 166 6.41 -9.78 15.52
N ALA A 167 6.99 -10.99 15.59
CA ALA A 167 7.20 -11.82 14.40
C ALA A 167 5.87 -12.17 13.70
N VAL A 168 4.83 -12.50 14.46
CA VAL A 168 3.49 -12.80 13.92
C VAL A 168 2.88 -11.55 13.25
N ASP A 169 2.99 -10.39 13.89
CA ASP A 169 2.45 -9.14 13.31
C ASP A 169 3.20 -8.75 12.04
N LEU A 170 4.51 -8.89 12.02
CA LEU A 170 5.33 -8.62 10.83
C LEU A 170 4.98 -9.56 9.66
N GLU A 171 4.84 -10.86 9.93
CA GLU A 171 4.41 -11.83 8.92
C GLU A 171 3.05 -11.47 8.32
N ARG A 172 2.12 -11.00 9.15
CA ARG A 172 0.80 -10.55 8.71
C ARG A 172 0.90 -9.34 7.77
N VAL A 173 1.70 -8.34 8.13
CA VAL A 173 1.90 -7.13 7.31
C VAL A 173 2.59 -7.48 6.00
N VAL A 174 3.66 -8.28 6.03
CA VAL A 174 4.38 -8.72 4.83
C VAL A 174 3.47 -9.53 3.91
N SER A 175 2.67 -10.45 4.47
CA SER A 175 1.73 -11.26 3.68
C SER A 175 0.67 -10.40 2.99
N ALA A 176 0.10 -9.42 3.71
CA ALA A 176 -0.89 -8.49 3.15
C ALA A 176 -0.29 -7.64 2.01
N ARG A 177 0.91 -7.10 2.20
CA ARG A 177 1.60 -6.31 1.17
C ARG A 177 2.01 -7.14 -0.05
N THR A 178 2.43 -8.38 0.19
CA THR A 178 2.77 -9.28 -0.92
C THR A 178 1.55 -9.66 -1.75
N ALA A 179 0.39 -9.86 -1.10
CA ALA A 179 -0.87 -10.11 -1.80
C ALA A 179 -1.31 -8.89 -2.64
N GLU A 180 -1.21 -7.68 -2.09
CA GLU A 180 -1.52 -6.43 -2.79
C GLU A 180 -0.63 -6.23 -4.03
N LEU A 181 0.70 -6.43 -3.87
CA LEU A 181 1.65 -6.34 -4.98
C LEU A 181 1.35 -7.35 -6.09
N ARG A 182 1.05 -8.60 -5.73
CA ARG A 182 0.69 -9.62 -6.72
C ARG A 182 -0.59 -9.31 -7.47
N ASP A 183 -1.58 -8.71 -6.80
CA ASP A 183 -2.81 -8.28 -7.46
C ASP A 183 -2.55 -7.14 -8.45
N LEU A 184 -1.71 -6.17 -8.07
CA LEU A 184 -1.28 -5.09 -8.96
C LEU A 184 -0.47 -5.61 -10.15
N GLU A 185 0.45 -6.56 -9.95
CA GLU A 185 1.21 -7.20 -11.03
C GLU A 185 0.30 -7.93 -12.00
N ARG A 186 -0.63 -8.75 -11.51
CA ARG A 186 -1.60 -9.45 -12.38
C ARG A 186 -2.42 -8.47 -13.21
N ARG A 187 -2.94 -7.42 -12.58
CA ARG A 187 -3.69 -6.38 -13.31
C ARG A 187 -2.83 -5.72 -14.39
N ARG A 188 -1.55 -5.43 -14.09
CA ARG A 188 -0.62 -4.89 -15.09
C ARG A 188 -0.44 -5.86 -16.25
N ASP A 189 -0.22 -7.13 -15.98
CA ASP A 189 0.03 -8.14 -17.02
C ASP A 189 -1.22 -8.36 -17.89
N ASP A 190 -2.41 -8.47 -17.30
CA ASP A 190 -3.69 -8.52 -18.04
C ASP A 190 -3.84 -7.32 -18.99
N LEU A 191 -3.32 -6.15 -18.59
CA LEU A 191 -3.36 -4.93 -19.38
C LEU A 191 -2.44 -4.99 -20.62
N VAL A 192 -1.23 -5.49 -20.41
CA VAL A 192 -0.26 -5.66 -21.50
C VAL A 192 -0.83 -6.65 -22.53
N ASP A 193 -1.38 -7.76 -22.08
CA ASP A 193 -1.94 -8.79 -22.95
C ASP A 193 -3.11 -8.27 -23.79
N LEU A 194 -4.04 -7.53 -23.19
CA LEU A 194 -5.15 -6.90 -23.92
C LEU A 194 -4.63 -5.90 -24.96
N THR A 195 -3.66 -5.06 -24.60
CA THR A 195 -3.10 -4.05 -25.52
C THR A 195 -2.38 -4.72 -26.69
N VAL A 196 -1.58 -5.75 -26.42
CA VAL A 196 -0.87 -6.51 -27.44
C VAL A 196 -1.86 -7.23 -28.37
N HIS A 197 -2.90 -7.85 -27.82
CA HIS A 197 -3.95 -8.50 -28.59
C HIS A 197 -4.63 -7.52 -29.57
N ASP A 198 -4.91 -6.33 -29.12
CA ASP A 198 -5.64 -5.34 -29.92
C ASP A 198 -4.76 -4.71 -31.01
N ILE A 199 -3.49 -4.46 -30.70
CA ILE A 199 -2.50 -4.07 -31.73
C ILE A 199 -2.38 -5.18 -32.78
N LYS A 200 -2.25 -6.44 -32.35
CA LYS A 200 -2.15 -7.58 -33.22
C LYS A 200 -3.36 -7.70 -34.15
N ASN A 201 -4.58 -7.54 -33.63
CA ASN A 201 -5.79 -7.57 -34.46
C ASN A 201 -5.80 -6.48 -35.55
N SER A 202 -5.33 -5.27 -35.18
CA SER A 202 -5.24 -4.19 -36.18
C SER A 202 -4.14 -4.44 -37.20
N LEU A 203 -3.02 -5.03 -36.80
CA LEU A 203 -1.96 -5.46 -37.74
C LEU A 203 -2.44 -6.57 -38.68
N CYS A 204 -3.18 -7.56 -38.19
CA CYS A 204 -3.76 -8.60 -39.04
C CYS A 204 -4.68 -8.02 -40.13
N VAL A 205 -5.44 -6.95 -39.81
CA VAL A 205 -6.24 -6.24 -40.83
C VAL A 205 -5.34 -5.57 -41.86
N VAL A 206 -4.21 -4.98 -41.43
CA VAL A 206 -3.24 -4.37 -42.37
C VAL A 206 -2.60 -5.44 -43.24
N GLU A 207 -2.14 -6.55 -42.68
CA GLU A 207 -1.55 -7.69 -43.42
C GLU A 207 -2.54 -8.25 -44.44
N SER A 208 -3.77 -8.58 -44.01
CA SER A 208 -4.80 -9.10 -44.92
C SER A 208 -5.16 -8.13 -46.05
N ALA A 209 -5.13 -6.83 -45.77
CA ALA A 209 -5.38 -5.81 -46.79
C ALA A 209 -4.21 -5.70 -47.77
N LEU A 210 -2.96 -5.84 -47.32
CA LEU A 210 -1.78 -5.87 -48.18
C LEU A 210 -1.77 -7.13 -49.05
N ASP A 211 -2.06 -8.31 -48.51
CA ASP A 211 -2.18 -9.57 -49.25
C ASP A 211 -3.25 -9.46 -50.36
N SER A 212 -4.39 -8.82 -50.03
CA SER A 212 -5.45 -8.59 -51.01
C SER A 212 -5.03 -7.66 -52.15
N MET A 213 -4.20 -6.64 -51.85
CA MET A 213 -3.65 -5.73 -52.86
C MET A 213 -2.61 -6.41 -53.76
N GLU A 214 -1.84 -7.37 -53.21
CA GLU A 214 -0.88 -8.17 -54.03
C GLU A 214 -1.60 -9.12 -54.97
N GLN A 215 -2.72 -9.70 -54.51
CA GLN A 215 -3.51 -10.65 -55.35
C GLN A 215 -4.36 -9.97 -56.42
N ASP A 216 -4.89 -8.78 -56.14
CA ASP A 216 -5.66 -7.97 -57.10
C ASP A 216 -5.19 -6.51 -57.10
N PRO A 217 -4.16 -6.17 -57.88
CA PRO A 217 -3.67 -4.80 -57.98
C PRO A 217 -4.69 -3.78 -58.51
N VAL A 218 -5.69 -4.24 -59.27
CA VAL A 218 -6.73 -3.36 -59.82
C VAL A 218 -7.76 -3.00 -58.74
N GLY A 219 -8.08 -3.95 -57.87
CA GLY A 219 -8.94 -3.74 -56.68
C GLY A 219 -8.24 -3.04 -55.51
N ALA A 220 -6.92 -2.84 -55.56
CA ALA A 220 -6.11 -2.27 -54.49
C ALA A 220 -6.62 -0.92 -53.97
N ILE A 221 -7.19 -0.07 -54.83
CA ILE A 221 -7.74 1.24 -54.46
C ILE A 221 -8.91 1.10 -53.47
N ALA A 222 -9.71 0.04 -53.58
CA ALA A 222 -10.86 -0.19 -52.70
C ALA A 222 -10.44 -0.59 -51.29
N VAL A 223 -9.23 -1.11 -51.09
CA VAL A 223 -8.68 -1.57 -49.80
C VAL A 223 -7.95 -0.44 -49.03
N LEU A 224 -7.48 0.61 -49.75
CA LEU A 224 -6.77 1.74 -49.14
C LEU A 224 -7.49 2.41 -47.94
N PRO A 225 -8.83 2.62 -47.97
CA PRO A 225 -9.55 3.17 -46.83
C PRO A 225 -9.48 2.28 -45.59
N LEU A 226 -9.47 0.96 -45.77
CA LEU A 226 -9.36 -0.02 -44.70
C LEU A 226 -7.97 0.04 -44.04
N LEU A 227 -6.91 0.07 -44.88
CA LEU A 227 -5.52 0.25 -44.39
C LEU A 227 -5.34 1.55 -43.62
N ARG A 228 -5.83 2.67 -44.17
CA ARG A 228 -5.78 3.97 -43.49
C ARG A 228 -6.47 3.90 -42.14
N ARG A 229 -7.67 3.32 -42.05
CA ARG A 229 -8.44 3.19 -40.81
C ARG A 229 -7.70 2.33 -39.80
N ALA A 230 -7.12 1.18 -40.20
CA ALA A 230 -6.34 0.33 -39.29
C ALA A 230 -5.09 1.03 -38.76
N ASN A 231 -4.36 1.75 -39.62
CA ASN A 231 -3.17 2.49 -39.23
C ASN A 231 -3.49 3.64 -38.25
N LEU A 232 -4.52 4.45 -38.53
CA LEU A 232 -4.99 5.51 -37.63
C LEU A 232 -5.42 4.91 -36.29
N ARG A 233 -6.07 3.77 -36.29
CA ARG A 233 -6.49 3.09 -35.08
C ARG A 233 -5.29 2.68 -34.22
N ILE A 234 -4.24 2.10 -34.79
CA ILE A 234 -3.01 1.75 -34.05
C ILE A 234 -2.36 3.00 -33.48
N GLY A 235 -2.23 4.06 -34.29
CA GLY A 235 -1.64 5.33 -33.87
C GLY A 235 -2.38 5.94 -32.67
N ASN A 236 -3.70 6.01 -32.75
CA ASN A 236 -4.55 6.53 -31.65
C ASN A 236 -4.43 5.67 -30.38
N LEU A 237 -4.30 4.36 -30.50
CA LEU A 237 -4.14 3.48 -29.36
C LEU A 237 -2.81 3.72 -28.64
N VAL A 238 -1.71 3.75 -29.40
CA VAL A 238 -0.37 4.02 -28.84
C VAL A 238 -0.32 5.41 -28.20
N ALA A 239 -0.85 6.43 -28.88
CA ALA A 239 -0.91 7.78 -28.34
C ALA A 239 -1.72 7.86 -27.03
N THR A 240 -2.90 7.21 -26.99
CA THR A 240 -3.74 7.17 -25.80
C THR A 240 -3.06 6.44 -24.64
N LEU A 241 -2.37 5.32 -24.90
CA LEU A 241 -1.61 4.58 -23.90
C LEU A 241 -0.49 5.43 -23.29
N LEU A 242 0.27 6.13 -24.12
CA LEU A 242 1.35 7.02 -23.69
C LEU A 242 0.79 8.18 -22.86
N ASP A 243 -0.31 8.80 -23.28
CA ASP A 243 -0.89 9.95 -22.57
C ASP A 243 -1.53 9.53 -21.25
N VAL A 244 -2.22 8.39 -21.20
CA VAL A 244 -2.74 7.83 -19.94
C VAL A 244 -1.59 7.59 -18.95
N ASN A 245 -0.46 7.01 -19.41
CA ASN A 245 0.71 6.80 -18.57
C ASN A 245 1.31 8.13 -18.06
N ARG A 246 1.43 9.14 -18.94
CA ARG A 246 1.95 10.46 -18.57
C ARG A 246 1.02 11.22 -17.61
N LEU A 247 -0.29 11.12 -17.83
CA LEU A 247 -1.29 11.73 -16.96
C LEU A 247 -1.26 11.12 -15.55
N GLU A 248 -1.16 9.79 -15.44
CA GLU A 248 -1.07 9.11 -14.14
C GLU A 248 0.20 9.46 -13.36
N ASN A 249 1.34 9.45 -14.04
CA ASN A 249 2.62 9.79 -13.42
C ASN A 249 2.80 11.30 -13.20
N GLY A 250 1.78 12.11 -13.53
CA GLY A 250 1.86 13.56 -13.40
C GLY A 250 2.88 14.24 -14.31
N SER A 251 3.44 13.53 -15.28
CA SER A 251 4.52 14.01 -16.15
C SER A 251 4.03 14.77 -17.41
N LEU A 252 2.70 14.81 -17.65
CA LEU A 252 2.13 15.61 -18.74
C LEU A 252 1.86 17.04 -18.23
N PRO A 253 2.61 18.08 -18.70
CA PRO A 253 2.32 19.45 -18.35
C PRO A 253 1.06 19.93 -19.06
N LEU A 254 0.11 20.52 -18.32
CA LEU A 254 -1.04 21.17 -18.91
C LEU A 254 -0.64 22.50 -19.56
N ARG A 255 -1.08 22.73 -20.79
CA ARG A 255 -0.92 23.99 -21.52
C ARG A 255 -2.22 24.77 -21.47
N LEU A 256 -2.52 25.34 -20.30
CA LEU A 256 -3.75 26.08 -20.07
C LEU A 256 -3.81 27.37 -20.92
N GLN A 257 -4.90 27.52 -21.64
CA GLN A 257 -5.22 28.68 -22.47
C GLN A 257 -6.67 29.10 -22.23
N ASP A 258 -6.97 30.38 -22.41
CA ASP A 258 -8.33 30.88 -22.39
C ASP A 258 -8.92 30.71 -23.78
N VAL A 259 -9.87 29.79 -23.93
CA VAL A 259 -10.45 29.39 -25.22
C VAL A 259 -11.97 29.46 -25.16
N SER A 260 -12.59 30.03 -26.16
CA SER A 260 -14.05 30.01 -26.29
C SER A 260 -14.56 28.60 -26.57
N TRP A 261 -15.62 28.21 -25.88
CA TRP A 261 -16.26 26.90 -26.05
C TRP A 261 -16.64 26.62 -27.51
N SER A 262 -17.13 27.66 -28.26
CA SER A 262 -17.47 27.50 -29.66
C SER A 262 -16.25 27.11 -30.51
N VAL A 263 -15.12 27.82 -30.31
CA VAL A 263 -13.87 27.57 -31.04
C VAL A 263 -13.36 26.16 -30.78
N LEU A 264 -13.50 25.68 -29.57
CA LEU A 264 -13.08 24.34 -29.14
C LEU A 264 -13.99 23.23 -29.70
N CYS A 265 -15.29 23.53 -29.78
CA CYS A 265 -16.31 22.54 -30.19
C CYS A 265 -16.41 22.37 -31.72
N GLU A 266 -16.22 23.45 -32.50
CA GLU A 266 -16.43 23.40 -33.96
C GLU A 266 -15.62 22.35 -34.70
N PRO A 267 -14.29 22.23 -34.51
CA PRO A 267 -13.51 21.20 -35.22
C PRO A 267 -13.91 19.78 -34.79
N VAL A 268 -14.21 19.59 -33.50
CA VAL A 268 -14.67 18.32 -32.96
C VAL A 268 -16.00 17.90 -33.55
N LEU A 269 -16.95 18.83 -33.67
CA LEU A 269 -18.27 18.54 -34.25
C LEU A 269 -18.19 18.29 -35.75
N ALA A 270 -17.30 18.95 -36.48
CA ALA A 270 -17.06 18.68 -37.90
C ALA A 270 -16.53 17.25 -38.11
N GLU A 271 -15.57 16.81 -37.28
CA GLU A 271 -15.01 15.45 -37.36
C GLU A 271 -16.04 14.40 -36.95
N ALA A 272 -16.69 14.57 -35.78
CA ALA A 272 -17.73 13.68 -35.29
C ALA A 272 -18.94 13.61 -36.23
N GLY A 273 -19.28 14.72 -36.90
CA GLY A 273 -20.37 14.82 -37.87
C GLY A 273 -20.20 13.88 -39.06
N LEU A 274 -18.98 13.73 -39.58
CA LEU A 274 -18.69 12.78 -40.63
C LEU A 274 -18.94 11.33 -40.18
N MET A 275 -18.57 11.00 -38.96
CA MET A 275 -18.81 9.67 -38.40
C MET A 275 -20.29 9.41 -38.11
N ALA A 276 -20.99 10.40 -37.60
CA ALA A 276 -22.41 10.35 -37.31
C ALA A 276 -23.21 10.16 -38.60
N GLN A 277 -22.90 10.93 -39.66
CA GLN A 277 -23.53 10.81 -40.96
C GLN A 277 -23.35 9.43 -41.56
N ALA A 278 -22.16 8.83 -41.47
CA ALA A 278 -21.88 7.49 -41.98
C ALA A 278 -22.69 6.40 -41.27
N ARG A 279 -23.28 6.71 -40.07
CA ARG A 279 -24.12 5.83 -39.28
C ARG A 279 -25.59 6.24 -39.24
N GLY A 280 -25.99 7.24 -40.00
CA GLY A 280 -27.36 7.74 -39.97
C GLY A 280 -27.76 8.40 -38.63
N VAL A 281 -26.79 8.86 -37.80
CA VAL A 281 -27.02 9.50 -36.51
C VAL A 281 -26.91 11.01 -36.69
N ALA A 282 -27.83 11.76 -36.09
CA ALA A 282 -27.78 13.22 -36.05
C ALA A 282 -27.04 13.72 -34.79
N LEU A 283 -26.28 14.82 -34.92
CA LEU A 283 -25.70 15.54 -33.78
C LEU A 283 -26.54 16.77 -33.46
N ASN A 284 -26.93 16.92 -32.20
CA ASN A 284 -27.68 18.07 -31.71
C ASN A 284 -26.86 18.84 -30.68
N ARG A 285 -26.54 20.08 -30.93
CA ARG A 285 -25.82 20.99 -30.01
C ARG A 285 -26.77 21.96 -29.35
N SER A 286 -26.68 22.07 -28.02
CA SER A 286 -27.50 22.99 -27.23
C SER A 286 -26.69 23.65 -26.10
N GLY A 287 -27.26 24.69 -25.51
CA GLY A 287 -26.68 25.35 -24.35
C GLY A 287 -25.79 26.56 -24.70
N GLU A 288 -24.90 26.93 -23.81
CA GLU A 288 -24.08 28.14 -23.89
C GLU A 288 -22.92 27.96 -24.90
N SER A 289 -22.80 28.92 -25.82
CA SER A 289 -21.76 28.86 -26.87
C SER A 289 -20.61 29.87 -26.64
N GLN A 290 -20.81 30.88 -25.81
CA GLN A 290 -19.88 32.01 -25.64
C GLN A 290 -18.97 31.88 -24.40
N ALA A 291 -19.09 30.80 -23.63
CA ALA A 291 -18.24 30.60 -22.45
C ALA A 291 -16.76 30.57 -22.81
N VAL A 292 -15.94 31.25 -22.04
CA VAL A 292 -14.48 31.15 -22.11
C VAL A 292 -14.02 30.18 -21.01
N LEU A 293 -13.25 29.20 -21.42
CA LEU A 293 -12.74 28.15 -20.55
C LEU A 293 -11.20 28.23 -20.43
N ARG A 294 -10.68 28.11 -19.26
CA ARG A 294 -9.24 27.98 -19.04
C ARG A 294 -8.82 26.51 -19.02
N CYS A 295 -8.43 26.02 -20.17
CA CYS A 295 -8.13 24.59 -20.34
C CYS A 295 -6.98 24.36 -21.32
N ASP A 296 -6.53 23.11 -21.41
CA ASP A 296 -5.67 22.64 -22.50
C ASP A 296 -6.56 22.21 -23.67
N PRO A 297 -6.59 22.97 -24.78
CA PRO A 297 -7.52 22.71 -25.89
C PRO A 297 -7.38 21.32 -26.47
N ASN A 298 -6.12 20.85 -26.66
CA ASN A 298 -5.87 19.55 -27.27
C ASN A 298 -6.41 18.38 -26.41
N LEU A 299 -6.30 18.50 -25.10
CA LEU A 299 -6.84 17.47 -24.21
C LEU A 299 -8.36 17.51 -24.17
N VAL A 300 -8.97 18.69 -24.15
CA VAL A 300 -10.44 18.83 -24.13
C VAL A 300 -11.06 18.39 -25.46
N GLU A 301 -10.48 18.74 -26.60
CA GLU A 301 -10.89 18.22 -27.90
C GLU A 301 -10.88 16.71 -27.94
N ARG A 302 -9.84 16.07 -27.43
CA ARG A 302 -9.76 14.61 -27.36
C ARG A 302 -10.76 14.00 -26.36
N ILE A 303 -11.06 14.66 -25.23
CA ILE A 303 -12.14 14.25 -24.33
C ILE A 303 -13.46 14.21 -25.10
N LEU A 304 -13.79 15.30 -25.80
CA LEU A 304 -15.02 15.40 -26.57
C LEU A 304 -15.10 14.35 -27.66
N LEU A 305 -14.05 14.18 -28.48
CA LEU A 305 -13.98 13.14 -29.50
C LEU A 305 -14.20 11.75 -28.93
N ASN A 306 -13.53 11.40 -27.82
CA ASN A 306 -13.70 10.09 -27.19
C ASN A 306 -15.15 9.86 -26.70
N LEU A 307 -15.80 10.89 -26.15
CA LEU A 307 -17.17 10.77 -25.67
C LEU A 307 -18.17 10.70 -26.83
N LEU A 308 -17.96 11.49 -27.88
CA LEU A 308 -18.78 11.47 -29.09
C LEU A 308 -18.65 10.16 -29.86
N ASP A 309 -17.44 9.65 -30.04
CA ASP A 309 -17.20 8.34 -30.66
C ASP A 309 -17.95 7.23 -29.93
N ASN A 310 -17.88 7.22 -28.60
CA ASN A 310 -18.61 6.25 -27.78
C ASN A 310 -20.12 6.41 -27.95
N ALA A 311 -20.64 7.64 -27.93
CA ALA A 311 -22.06 7.90 -28.07
C ALA A 311 -22.59 7.52 -29.44
N ILE A 312 -21.89 7.90 -30.52
CA ILE A 312 -22.25 7.56 -31.91
C ILE A 312 -22.16 6.04 -32.15
N ALA A 313 -21.17 5.38 -31.56
CA ALA A 313 -20.97 3.94 -31.73
C ALA A 313 -22.10 3.07 -31.16
N VAL A 314 -22.80 3.53 -30.14
CA VAL A 314 -23.90 2.81 -29.46
C VAL A 314 -25.28 3.37 -29.76
N ALA A 315 -25.34 4.53 -30.39
CA ALA A 315 -26.60 5.15 -30.81
C ALA A 315 -27.34 4.27 -31.83
N PRO A 316 -28.66 4.08 -31.72
CA PRO A 316 -29.46 3.46 -32.75
C PRO A 316 -29.41 4.26 -34.07
N ASP A 317 -29.64 3.57 -35.19
CA ASP A 317 -29.76 4.23 -36.47
C ASP A 317 -30.94 5.26 -36.43
N GLU A 318 -30.81 6.36 -37.16
CA GLU A 318 -31.77 7.48 -37.17
C GLU A 318 -32.02 8.18 -35.83
N SER A 319 -31.14 7.95 -34.83
CA SER A 319 -31.22 8.59 -33.51
C SER A 319 -30.39 9.87 -33.44
N VAL A 320 -30.43 10.54 -32.27
CA VAL A 320 -29.74 11.80 -32.02
C VAL A 320 -28.76 11.59 -30.88
N VAL A 321 -27.53 12.11 -31.06
CA VAL A 321 -26.55 12.30 -30.00
C VAL A 321 -26.58 13.77 -29.59
N ASP A 322 -26.87 14.01 -28.31
CA ASP A 322 -26.98 15.35 -27.74
C ASP A 322 -25.64 15.80 -27.12
N ILE A 323 -25.27 17.05 -27.44
CA ILE A 323 -24.15 17.74 -26.82
C ILE A 323 -24.71 18.97 -26.14
N HIS A 324 -24.71 18.99 -24.84
CA HIS A 324 -25.21 20.13 -24.05
C HIS A 324 -24.08 20.74 -23.23
N ALA A 325 -23.99 22.05 -23.21
CA ALA A 325 -22.97 22.78 -22.47
C ALA A 325 -23.60 23.95 -21.73
N GLU A 326 -23.34 24.05 -20.43
CA GLU A 326 -23.88 25.11 -19.58
C GLU A 326 -22.92 25.57 -18.50
N ARG A 327 -22.97 26.84 -18.14
CA ARG A 327 -22.27 27.36 -16.96
C ARG A 327 -23.06 27.00 -15.72
N GLN A 328 -22.38 26.40 -14.76
CA GLN A 328 -22.94 26.14 -13.44
C GLN A 328 -22.56 27.21 -12.42
N ALA A 329 -23.26 27.26 -11.29
CA ALA A 329 -22.81 28.05 -10.14
C ALA A 329 -21.38 27.63 -9.74
N GLU A 330 -20.61 28.52 -9.08
CA GLU A 330 -19.25 28.25 -8.57
C GLU A 330 -18.13 28.21 -9.64
N ALA A 331 -18.24 28.97 -10.73
CA ALA A 331 -17.20 29.06 -11.75
C ALA A 331 -16.84 27.75 -12.41
N SER A 332 -17.82 26.87 -12.61
CA SER A 332 -17.67 25.60 -13.33
C SER A 332 -18.51 25.56 -14.61
N PHE A 333 -18.02 24.88 -15.62
CA PHE A 333 -18.68 24.67 -16.88
C PHE A 333 -18.94 23.18 -17.09
N LEU A 334 -20.22 22.81 -17.22
CA LEU A 334 -20.67 21.43 -17.43
C LEU A 334 -20.81 21.15 -18.92
N VAL A 335 -20.25 20.05 -19.36
CA VAL A 335 -20.47 19.48 -20.68
C VAL A 335 -21.08 18.10 -20.54
N ARG A 336 -22.15 17.86 -21.30
CA ARG A 336 -22.86 16.57 -21.35
C ARG A 336 -22.89 16.07 -22.78
N VAL A 337 -22.48 14.82 -22.98
CA VAL A 337 -22.64 14.08 -24.24
C VAL A 337 -23.55 12.90 -23.95
N GLY A 338 -24.73 12.87 -24.59
CA GLY A 338 -25.74 11.87 -24.34
C GLY A 338 -26.22 11.20 -25.62
N ASN A 339 -26.55 9.93 -25.54
CA ASN A 339 -27.16 9.16 -26.63
C ASN A 339 -28.38 8.39 -26.14
N ARG A 340 -29.31 8.15 -27.04
CA ARG A 340 -30.37 7.13 -26.85
C ARG A 340 -29.79 5.75 -27.13
N GLY A 341 -30.47 4.71 -26.72
CA GLY A 341 -30.12 3.34 -26.98
C GLY A 341 -29.91 2.51 -25.72
N ARG A 342 -28.91 1.67 -25.71
CA ARG A 342 -28.73 0.69 -24.62
C ARG A 342 -28.37 1.34 -23.27
N VAL A 343 -29.08 0.91 -22.23
CA VAL A 343 -28.82 1.33 -20.84
C VAL A 343 -27.55 0.65 -20.33
N ILE A 344 -26.73 1.40 -19.60
CA ILE A 344 -25.55 0.88 -18.88
C ILE A 344 -26.05 0.33 -17.54
N PRO A 345 -25.78 -0.94 -17.20
CA PRO A 345 -26.15 -1.52 -15.92
C PRO A 345 -25.57 -0.75 -14.72
N ALA A 346 -26.35 -0.67 -13.63
CA ALA A 346 -25.99 0.12 -12.46
C ALA A 346 -24.70 -0.36 -11.77
N ASP A 347 -24.41 -1.66 -11.83
CA ASP A 347 -23.18 -2.27 -11.30
C ASP A 347 -21.93 -1.94 -12.13
N VAL A 348 -22.11 -1.56 -13.41
CA VAL A 348 -21.04 -1.19 -14.33
C VAL A 348 -20.66 0.29 -14.20
N LEU A 349 -21.64 1.17 -13.95
CA LEU A 349 -21.46 2.64 -13.89
C LEU A 349 -20.25 3.09 -13.02
N PRO A 350 -20.04 2.59 -11.78
CA PRO A 350 -18.93 3.03 -10.93
C PRO A 350 -17.55 2.65 -11.47
N THR A 351 -17.50 1.75 -12.43
CA THR A 351 -16.25 1.17 -12.94
C THR A 351 -15.93 1.56 -14.37
N LEU A 352 -16.81 2.29 -15.05
CA LEU A 352 -16.67 2.68 -16.46
C LEU A 352 -15.38 3.45 -16.78
N PHE A 353 -14.96 4.30 -15.87
CA PHE A 353 -13.76 5.14 -16.02
C PHE A 353 -12.47 4.48 -15.51
N ARG A 354 -12.56 3.22 -15.02
CA ARG A 354 -11.36 2.46 -14.63
C ARG A 354 -10.68 1.92 -15.87
N LYS A 355 -9.36 1.85 -15.85
CA LYS A 355 -8.57 1.29 -16.95
C LYS A 355 -9.11 -0.08 -17.36
N TYR A 356 -9.23 -0.28 -18.68
CA TYR A 356 -9.43 -1.57 -19.31
C TYR A 356 -10.72 -2.31 -18.92
N ARG A 357 -11.72 -1.64 -18.39
CA ARG A 357 -13.04 -2.24 -18.27
C ARG A 357 -13.79 -2.10 -19.58
N GLN A 358 -13.83 -3.18 -20.32
CA GLN A 358 -14.89 -3.43 -21.30
C GLN A 358 -16.07 -3.97 -20.49
N GLY A 359 -17.25 -3.36 -20.64
CA GLY A 359 -18.47 -3.87 -19.99
C GLY A 359 -18.62 -5.35 -20.31
N GLY A 360 -18.88 -6.18 -19.28
CA GLY A 360 -18.80 -7.63 -19.28
C GLY A 360 -19.31 -8.37 -20.51
N GLU A 361 -19.18 -9.70 -20.55
CA GLU A 361 -19.52 -10.56 -21.74
C GLU A 361 -20.89 -10.29 -22.37
N GLN A 362 -21.84 -9.74 -21.61
CA GLN A 362 -23.18 -9.39 -22.11
C GLN A 362 -23.26 -8.04 -22.85
N LEU A 363 -22.30 -7.11 -22.62
CA LEU A 363 -22.14 -5.90 -23.39
C LEU A 363 -21.03 -6.15 -24.43
N SER A 364 -21.37 -6.78 -25.53
CA SER A 364 -20.42 -6.97 -26.66
C SER A 364 -20.10 -5.63 -27.33
N LEU A 365 -19.49 -4.72 -26.57
CA LEU A 365 -18.82 -3.51 -27.07
C LEU A 365 -17.62 -3.86 -27.97
N LYS A 366 -17.22 -5.14 -28.03
CA LYS A 366 -16.24 -5.67 -29.02
C LYS A 366 -16.61 -5.30 -30.47
N ARG A 367 -17.88 -5.07 -30.77
CA ARG A 367 -18.35 -4.68 -32.10
C ARG A 367 -18.05 -3.22 -32.45
N PHE A 368 -17.76 -2.37 -31.44
CA PHE A 368 -17.64 -0.91 -31.62
C PHE A 368 -16.26 -0.35 -31.27
N GLY A 369 -15.26 -1.20 -31.06
CA GLY A 369 -13.86 -0.81 -31.12
C GLY A 369 -13.32 0.05 -29.95
N GLY A 370 -14.03 0.14 -28.81
CA GLY A 370 -13.56 0.88 -27.65
C GLY A 370 -12.55 0.09 -26.80
N TRP A 371 -11.36 0.64 -26.60
CA TRP A 371 -10.21 0.01 -25.93
C TRP A 371 -10.26 0.04 -24.39
N GLY A 372 -11.34 0.56 -23.80
CA GLY A 372 -11.39 0.80 -22.36
C GLY A 372 -10.39 1.86 -21.84
N LEU A 373 -9.57 2.43 -22.76
CA LEU A 373 -8.61 3.48 -22.43
C LEU A 373 -9.18 4.89 -22.65
N GLY A 374 -10.14 5.05 -23.60
CA GLY A 374 -10.71 6.37 -23.92
C GLY A 374 -11.39 7.03 -22.74
N LEU A 375 -12.26 6.30 -22.01
CA LEU A 375 -12.92 6.83 -20.82
C LEU A 375 -11.94 7.05 -19.65
N THR A 376 -10.92 6.21 -19.51
CA THR A 376 -9.84 6.41 -18.54
C THR A 376 -9.06 7.68 -18.85
N PHE A 377 -8.70 7.90 -20.12
CA PHE A 377 -8.08 9.15 -20.58
C PHE A 377 -8.97 10.35 -20.23
N CYS A 378 -10.27 10.30 -20.56
CA CYS A 378 -11.21 11.36 -20.23
C CYS A 378 -11.21 11.70 -18.74
N ARG A 379 -11.28 10.69 -17.88
CA ARG A 379 -11.23 10.90 -16.42
C ARG A 379 -9.94 11.59 -15.98
N LEU A 380 -8.80 11.04 -16.36
CA LEU A 380 -7.51 11.60 -15.97
C LEU A 380 -7.29 13.01 -16.48
N ALA A 381 -7.67 13.27 -17.73
CA ALA A 381 -7.54 14.60 -18.32
C ALA A 381 -8.47 15.62 -17.64
N VAL A 382 -9.72 15.27 -17.33
CA VAL A 382 -10.66 16.13 -16.59
C VAL A 382 -10.17 16.38 -15.16
N GLU A 383 -9.74 15.35 -14.44
CA GLU A 383 -9.17 15.47 -13.08
C GLU A 383 -7.93 16.38 -13.06
N ARG A 384 -7.07 16.30 -14.08
CA ARG A 384 -5.90 17.19 -14.21
C ARG A 384 -6.27 18.66 -14.44
N HIS A 385 -7.43 18.94 -15.02
CA HIS A 385 -7.99 20.28 -15.14
C HIS A 385 -8.71 20.75 -13.86
N GLY A 386 -8.78 19.92 -12.80
CA GLY A 386 -9.52 20.21 -11.57
C GLY A 386 -11.03 20.00 -11.69
N GLY A 387 -11.49 19.31 -12.75
CA GLY A 387 -12.88 18.97 -12.98
C GLY A 387 -13.26 17.57 -12.47
N THR A 388 -14.50 17.20 -12.74
CA THR A 388 -15.06 15.87 -12.44
C THR A 388 -15.75 15.29 -13.67
N ILE A 389 -15.75 13.97 -13.82
CA ILE A 389 -16.48 13.26 -14.87
C ILE A 389 -17.35 12.16 -14.27
N ARG A 390 -18.56 12.00 -14.80
CA ARG A 390 -19.50 10.95 -14.38
C ARG A 390 -20.32 10.45 -15.56
N ALA A 391 -20.90 9.27 -15.42
CA ALA A 391 -21.87 8.72 -16.34
C ALA A 391 -23.25 8.58 -15.67
N ARG A 392 -24.30 8.82 -16.43
CA ARG A 392 -25.70 8.61 -16.03
C ARG A 392 -26.35 7.66 -17.02
N SER A 393 -27.06 6.67 -16.51
CA SER A 393 -27.86 5.76 -17.32
C SER A 393 -28.96 5.17 -16.40
N PRO A 394 -30.23 5.16 -16.83
CA PRO A 394 -30.72 5.67 -18.10
C PRO A 394 -30.66 7.21 -18.22
N TYR A 395 -30.62 7.72 -19.45
CA TYR A 395 -30.48 9.15 -19.74
C TYR A 395 -31.82 9.84 -20.06
N VAL A 396 -32.49 9.46 -21.12
CA VAL A 396 -33.76 10.04 -21.58
C VAL A 396 -34.80 8.94 -21.77
N ASP A 397 -36.00 9.15 -21.26
CA ASP A 397 -37.16 8.25 -21.40
C ASP A 397 -36.90 6.79 -20.96
N GLY A 398 -35.98 6.61 -19.99
CA GLY A 398 -35.58 5.27 -19.53
C GLY A 398 -34.55 4.55 -20.41
N GLU A 399 -34.00 5.22 -21.41
CA GLU A 399 -33.04 4.67 -22.39
C GLU A 399 -31.71 5.44 -22.37
N GLY A 400 -30.69 4.81 -22.95
CA GLY A 400 -29.40 5.43 -23.26
C GLY A 400 -28.51 5.76 -22.09
N ALA A 401 -27.50 6.56 -22.39
CA ALA A 401 -26.51 7.01 -21.41
C ALA A 401 -26.03 8.44 -21.72
N ALA A 402 -25.60 9.14 -20.67
CA ALA A 402 -24.94 10.42 -20.79
C ALA A 402 -23.64 10.42 -20.00
N PHE A 403 -22.62 11.03 -20.57
CA PHE A 403 -21.35 11.31 -19.93
C PHE A 403 -21.28 12.82 -19.66
N GLU A 404 -21.06 13.17 -18.42
CA GLU A 404 -21.03 14.55 -17.94
C GLU A 404 -19.64 14.85 -17.37
N PHE A 405 -19.01 15.93 -17.80
CA PHE A 405 -17.78 16.39 -17.17
C PHE A 405 -17.83 17.87 -16.90
N THR A 406 -17.07 18.31 -15.89
CA THR A 406 -16.94 19.73 -15.54
C THR A 406 -15.52 20.20 -15.81
N LEU A 407 -15.40 21.48 -16.20
CA LEU A 407 -14.12 22.19 -16.28
C LEU A 407 -14.23 23.48 -15.47
N PRO A 408 -13.13 23.98 -14.89
CA PRO A 408 -13.10 25.31 -14.31
C PRO A 408 -13.42 26.35 -15.39
N ALA A 409 -14.32 27.29 -15.09
CA ALA A 409 -14.66 28.41 -15.95
C ALA A 409 -14.21 29.73 -15.30
N ASP A 410 -13.82 30.71 -16.09
CA ASP A 410 -13.53 32.03 -15.57
C ASP A 410 -14.86 32.61 -15.01
N PRO A 411 -14.86 33.15 -13.78
CA PRO A 411 -16.05 33.79 -13.19
C PRO A 411 -16.52 35.06 -13.86
N ARG A 412 -15.89 35.49 -14.95
CA ARG A 412 -16.27 36.70 -15.69
C ARG A 412 -17.47 36.51 -16.59
#